data_3a0cf879a3883d3468dccf9d8bf46628
#
_entry.id   3a0cf879a3883d3468dccf9d8bf46628
#
_cell.length_a   1.000
_cell.length_b   1.000
_cell.length_c   1.000
_cell.angle_alpha   90.00
_cell.angle_beta   90.00
_cell.angle_gamma   90.00
#
_symmetry.space_group_name_H-M   'P 1'
#
loop_
_entity.id
_entity.type
_entity.pdbx_description
1 polymer ?
#
loop_
_entity_poly.entity_id
_entity_poly.type
_entity_poly.pdbx_seq_one_letter_code
_entity_poly.pdbx_strand_id
1 'polypeptide(L)'
;MKGLHSTFGRVLKCASLCGLFIFSQPSFAAGNHPAAAAQPAILQNYLVQERKAAGLSSKTVQIGNITWSYNEGGSRANPSILLIHGLAGNRDNWSRVAHYLTPYYHVIIPDLPTNGDTKVPENFDISIPNVTEQLRQFVEKIDIEDRLNVAGHSLGGSIATVYAAQYPFDTQSLFLLNSAGIYKHALTPYTQNPSSLKQLIVSKPGDFDGVMHQLMQNPPAVPFKLKQAQEQQLIAQAEQTQKMIDQVVTLNRIYTPDSFARLTKSVEAPTLILWGRQDKIINVEAANELKTLLKRAEAPVILNNVGHVPIIEAEQAVADHYLPFLAKSQKFKNPLMDKLIPLN
;
A
#
# COMPACT_ATOMS: atom_id res chain seq x y z
N MET A 1 -10.36 47.78 5.49
CA MET A 1 -9.63 47.73 4.23
C MET A 1 -8.15 47.88 4.50
N LYS A 2 -7.36 46.85 4.32
CA LYS A 2 -5.93 46.59 4.29
C LYS A 2 -5.76 45.16 4.75
N GLY A 3 -5.68 44.18 3.96
CA GLY A 3 -4.58 43.67 3.19
C GLY A 3 -3.89 42.60 4.02
N LEU A 4 -4.45 41.33 4.08
CA LEU A 4 -3.70 40.13 4.50
C LEU A 4 -2.99 39.59 3.25
N HIS A 5 -1.74 40.00 3.05
CA HIS A 5 -0.83 39.36 2.09
C HIS A 5 0.08 38.38 2.82
N SER A 6 -0.03 37.14 2.37
CA SER A 6 1.05 36.17 2.12
C SER A 6 2.18 36.01 3.14
N THR A 7 2.14 34.92 3.86
CA THR A 7 3.34 34.27 4.35
C THR A 7 3.31 32.78 3.98
N PHE A 8 3.22 32.51 2.68
CA PHE A 8 3.64 31.25 2.07
C PHE A 8 4.98 31.49 1.43
N GLY A 9 6.04 31.30 2.15
CA GLY A 9 7.35 31.57 1.63
C GLY A 9 8.46 30.97 2.48
N ARG A 10 8.88 29.84 2.08
CA ARG A 10 10.17 29.16 2.16
C ARG A 10 10.01 27.72 2.63
N VAL A 11 9.39 26.90 1.77
CA VAL A 11 9.72 25.49 1.76
C VAL A 11 11.16 25.36 1.29
N LEU A 12 12.05 24.99 2.21
CA LEU A 12 13.38 24.53 1.87
C LEU A 12 13.24 23.52 0.76
N LYS A 13 13.84 23.79 -0.40
CA LYS A 13 14.09 22.77 -1.42
C LYS A 13 15.05 21.74 -0.81
N CYS A 14 14.54 20.83 -0.02
CA CYS A 14 15.23 19.58 0.22
C CYS A 14 15.33 18.89 -1.13
N ALA A 15 16.57 18.77 -1.60
CA ALA A 15 16.91 18.04 -2.80
C ALA A 15 16.16 16.71 -2.78
N SER A 16 15.27 16.50 -3.76
CA SER A 16 14.47 15.31 -3.97
C SER A 16 15.41 14.15 -4.26
N LEU A 17 15.89 13.50 -3.20
CA LEU A 17 16.72 12.30 -3.28
C LEU A 17 15.76 11.11 -3.48
N CYS A 18 15.85 10.54 -4.61
CA CYS A 18 15.50 9.23 -5.15
C CYS A 18 14.54 8.33 -4.37
N GLY A 19 13.39 8.06 -4.97
CA GLY A 19 12.48 7.00 -4.56
C GLY A 19 13.12 5.62 -4.67
N LEU A 20 13.05 4.87 -3.61
CA LEU A 20 13.56 3.51 -3.50
C LEU A 20 12.40 2.55 -3.35
N PHE A 21 12.29 1.60 -4.28
CA PHE A 21 11.56 0.39 -4.02
C PHE A 21 12.33 -0.46 -3.03
N ILE A 22 11.71 -0.73 -1.92
CA ILE A 22 12.26 -1.63 -0.95
C ILE A 22 11.31 -2.78 -0.84
N PHE A 23 11.74 -3.89 -1.41
CA PHE A 23 11.18 -5.17 -1.10
C PHE A 23 11.81 -5.61 0.22
N SER A 24 10.99 -5.91 1.16
CA SER A 24 11.42 -6.30 2.50
C SER A 24 11.75 -7.77 2.57
N GLN A 25 12.49 -8.14 3.59
CA GLN A 25 12.76 -9.53 3.89
C GLN A 25 11.54 -10.19 4.54
N PRO A 26 11.07 -11.35 4.08
CA PRO A 26 10.23 -12.20 4.88
C PRO A 26 11.07 -12.89 5.94
N SER A 27 10.72 -12.67 7.18
CA SER A 27 11.31 -13.33 8.32
C SER A 27 10.57 -14.64 8.58
N PHE A 28 11.10 -15.76 8.12
CA PHE A 28 10.59 -17.06 8.55
C PHE A 28 11.13 -17.42 9.94
N ALA A 29 10.28 -18.03 10.77
CA ALA A 29 10.69 -18.62 12.03
C ALA A 29 11.76 -19.71 11.80
N ALA A 30 12.69 -19.85 12.74
CA ALA A 30 13.91 -20.65 12.67
C ALA A 30 13.68 -22.15 12.37
N GLY A 31 13.52 -22.47 11.11
CA GLY A 31 13.97 -23.72 10.52
C GLY A 31 15.27 -23.41 9.79
N ASN A 32 16.22 -24.32 9.69
CA ASN A 32 17.56 -24.18 9.12
C ASN A 32 17.62 -23.58 7.69
N HIS A 33 17.12 -22.34 7.53
CA HIS A 33 17.30 -21.54 6.33
C HIS A 33 18.53 -20.63 6.52
N PRO A 34 19.35 -20.43 5.47
CA PRO A 34 20.43 -19.46 5.56
C PRO A 34 19.84 -18.12 6.03
N ALA A 35 20.44 -17.55 7.07
CA ALA A 35 20.03 -16.28 7.64
C ALA A 35 19.81 -15.28 6.50
N ALA A 36 18.60 -14.69 6.46
CA ALA A 36 18.28 -13.67 5.47
C ALA A 36 19.40 -12.62 5.48
N ALA A 37 19.99 -12.36 4.31
CA ALA A 37 21.12 -11.45 4.20
C ALA A 37 20.76 -10.09 4.83
N ALA A 38 21.57 -9.62 5.78
CA ALA A 38 21.35 -8.33 6.43
C ALA A 38 21.26 -7.22 5.37
N GLN A 39 20.31 -6.31 5.53
CA GLN A 39 20.20 -5.14 4.64
C GLN A 39 21.53 -4.37 4.61
N PRO A 40 22.03 -3.95 3.44
CA PRO A 40 23.21 -3.11 3.37
C PRO A 40 23.07 -1.85 4.24
N ALA A 41 24.05 -1.52 5.05
CA ALA A 41 24.00 -0.42 6.02
C ALA A 41 23.62 0.94 5.37
N ILE A 42 24.06 1.17 4.13
CA ILE A 42 23.71 2.38 3.37
C ILE A 42 22.19 2.47 3.11
N LEU A 43 21.56 1.34 2.82
CA LEU A 43 20.13 1.27 2.57
C LEU A 43 19.34 1.45 3.88
N GLN A 44 19.75 0.79 4.95
CA GLN A 44 19.14 0.97 6.28
C GLN A 44 19.20 2.43 6.73
N ASN A 45 20.36 3.07 6.63
CA ASN A 45 20.52 4.47 7.00
C ASN A 45 19.62 5.39 6.17
N TYR A 46 19.49 5.13 4.87
CA TYR A 46 18.60 5.88 3.99
C TYR A 46 17.16 5.75 4.46
N LEU A 47 16.67 4.55 4.72
CA LEU A 47 15.30 4.29 5.19
C LEU A 47 14.98 4.96 6.52
N VAL A 48 15.94 4.90 7.46
CA VAL A 48 15.79 5.60 8.74
C VAL A 48 15.61 7.10 8.53
N GLN A 49 16.34 7.72 7.58
CA GLN A 49 16.18 9.13 7.27
C GLN A 49 14.83 9.44 6.60
N GLU A 50 14.37 8.60 5.66
CA GLU A 50 13.05 8.75 5.02
C GLU A 50 11.92 8.65 6.07
N ARG A 51 11.96 7.66 6.97
CA ARG A 51 10.99 7.54 8.08
C ARG A 51 11.00 8.76 8.98
N LYS A 52 12.18 9.22 9.37
CA LYS A 52 12.33 10.41 10.21
C LYS A 52 11.79 11.67 9.52
N ALA A 53 12.07 11.85 8.24
CA ALA A 53 11.56 12.96 7.46
C ALA A 53 10.02 12.92 7.33
N ALA A 54 9.45 11.72 7.31
CA ALA A 54 8.00 11.50 7.29
C ALA A 54 7.34 11.57 8.68
N GLY A 55 8.07 11.85 9.75
CA GLY A 55 7.54 11.84 11.12
C GLY A 55 7.12 10.46 11.61
N LEU A 56 7.73 9.39 11.05
CA LEU A 56 7.42 7.99 11.34
C LEU A 56 8.46 7.38 12.30
N SER A 57 7.98 6.48 13.15
CA SER A 57 8.79 5.60 14.01
C SER A 57 8.42 4.14 13.78
N SER A 58 9.42 3.25 13.76
CA SER A 58 9.19 1.81 13.61
C SER A 58 8.85 1.18 14.95
N LYS A 59 7.85 0.30 14.94
CA LYS A 59 7.33 -0.42 16.10
C LYS A 59 7.10 -1.88 15.78
N THR A 60 6.96 -2.69 16.83
CA THR A 60 6.56 -4.11 16.72
C THR A 60 5.46 -4.41 17.72
N VAL A 61 4.59 -5.38 17.37
CA VAL A 61 3.57 -5.90 18.27
C VAL A 61 3.37 -7.39 18.02
N GLN A 62 3.25 -8.17 19.11
CA GLN A 62 2.99 -9.61 19.05
C GLN A 62 1.49 -9.89 19.10
N ILE A 63 0.98 -10.68 18.15
CA ILE A 63 -0.42 -11.11 18.08
C ILE A 63 -0.43 -12.60 17.75
N GLY A 64 -0.80 -13.43 18.73
CA GLY A 64 -0.69 -14.88 18.57
C GLY A 64 0.75 -15.29 18.21
N ASN A 65 0.92 -15.94 17.09
CA ASN A 65 2.21 -16.38 16.56
C ASN A 65 2.80 -15.46 15.47
N ILE A 66 2.20 -14.27 15.28
CA ILE A 66 2.68 -13.25 14.34
C ILE A 66 3.34 -12.11 15.12
N THR A 67 4.58 -11.76 14.75
CA THR A 67 5.22 -10.51 15.20
C THR A 67 5.10 -9.48 14.10
N TRP A 68 4.16 -8.57 14.23
CA TRP A 68 3.97 -7.48 13.29
C TRP A 68 5.05 -6.42 13.45
N SER A 69 5.59 -5.95 12.34
CA SER A 69 6.41 -4.74 12.24
C SER A 69 5.65 -3.67 11.50
N TYR A 70 5.67 -2.44 12.00
CA TYR A 70 4.94 -1.32 11.38
C TYR A 70 5.61 0.02 11.65
N ASN A 71 5.33 1.00 10.80
CA ASN A 71 5.66 2.39 11.05
C ASN A 71 4.42 3.12 11.56
N GLU A 72 4.61 4.02 12.51
CA GLU A 72 3.54 4.86 13.07
C GLU A 72 4.03 6.28 13.22
N GLY A 73 3.17 7.26 12.89
CA GLY A 73 3.47 8.69 13.01
C GLY A 73 2.24 9.56 13.08
N GLY A 74 2.45 10.84 13.33
CA GLY A 74 1.37 11.79 13.61
C GLY A 74 0.78 11.64 15.01
N SER A 75 -0.17 12.50 15.37
CA SER A 75 -0.82 12.47 16.67
C SER A 75 -1.93 11.43 16.72
N ARG A 76 -1.96 10.59 17.75
CA ARG A 76 -3.05 9.64 18.01
C ARG A 76 -4.41 10.32 18.29
N ALA A 77 -4.42 11.61 18.59
CA ALA A 77 -5.66 12.38 18.72
C ALA A 77 -6.28 12.77 17.37
N ASN A 78 -5.56 12.57 16.27
CA ASN A 78 -6.06 12.83 14.93
C ASN A 78 -6.71 11.58 14.34
N PRO A 79 -7.61 11.72 13.33
CA PRO A 79 -8.20 10.59 12.65
C PRO A 79 -7.12 9.65 12.05
N SER A 80 -7.34 8.35 12.19
CA SER A 80 -6.36 7.32 11.81
C SER A 80 -6.43 6.93 10.34
N ILE A 81 -5.26 6.69 9.75
CA ILE A 81 -5.09 6.18 8.38
C ILE A 81 -4.27 4.88 8.43
N LEU A 82 -4.78 3.83 7.81
CA LEU A 82 -4.09 2.58 7.57
C LEU A 82 -3.63 2.52 6.12
N LEU A 83 -2.30 2.46 5.88
CA LEU A 83 -1.69 2.42 4.55
C LEU A 83 -1.15 1.01 4.27
N ILE A 84 -1.68 0.35 3.23
CA ILE A 84 -1.40 -1.05 2.90
C ILE A 84 -0.57 -1.11 1.62
N HIS A 85 0.64 -1.68 1.70
CA HIS A 85 1.56 -1.81 0.56
C HIS A 85 1.17 -2.95 -0.39
N GLY A 86 1.79 -2.98 -1.58
CA GLY A 86 1.55 -3.99 -2.61
C GLY A 86 2.38 -5.27 -2.44
N LEU A 87 2.28 -6.17 -3.42
CA LEU A 87 3.04 -7.41 -3.50
C LEU A 87 4.54 -7.13 -3.38
N ALA A 88 5.23 -7.92 -2.57
CA ALA A 88 6.67 -7.80 -2.29
C ALA A 88 7.11 -6.40 -1.79
N GLY A 89 6.17 -5.53 -1.42
CA GLY A 89 6.44 -4.24 -0.80
C GLY A 89 6.65 -4.34 0.71
N ASN A 90 6.77 -3.18 1.34
CA ASN A 90 6.87 -3.05 2.79
C ASN A 90 6.34 -1.70 3.26
N ARG A 91 6.36 -1.49 4.59
CA ARG A 91 5.92 -0.25 5.25
C ARG A 91 6.60 1.02 4.72
N ASP A 92 7.84 0.93 4.20
CA ASP A 92 8.59 2.10 3.75
C ASP A 92 8.14 2.62 2.38
N ASN A 93 7.40 1.81 1.62
CA ASN A 93 6.87 2.25 0.32
C ASN A 93 5.94 3.47 0.44
N TRP A 94 5.29 3.63 1.58
CA TRP A 94 4.39 4.75 1.84
C TRP A 94 5.05 5.96 2.52
N SER A 95 6.33 5.88 2.92
CA SER A 95 6.99 6.92 3.74
C SER A 95 6.92 8.30 3.10
N ARG A 96 7.06 8.41 1.78
CA ARG A 96 6.99 9.69 1.07
C ARG A 96 5.60 10.32 1.10
N VAL A 97 4.56 9.53 0.87
CA VAL A 97 3.18 10.01 0.99
C VAL A 97 2.86 10.32 2.46
N ALA A 98 3.33 9.49 3.40
CA ALA A 98 3.13 9.70 4.83
C ALA A 98 3.69 11.03 5.32
N HIS A 99 4.78 11.53 4.72
CA HIS A 99 5.33 12.87 5.01
C HIS A 99 4.28 13.98 4.93
N TYR A 100 3.37 13.89 3.97
CA TYR A 100 2.28 14.87 3.81
C TYR A 100 1.10 14.61 4.75
N LEU A 101 0.94 13.38 5.24
CA LEU A 101 -0.21 12.97 6.05
C LEU A 101 0.01 13.14 7.55
N THR A 102 1.21 12.83 8.05
CA THR A 102 1.53 12.83 9.51
C THR A 102 1.33 14.17 10.21
N PRO A 103 1.41 15.35 9.55
CA PRO A 103 1.06 16.62 10.19
C PRO A 103 -0.41 16.72 10.60
N TYR A 104 -1.30 15.97 9.96
CA TYR A 104 -2.76 16.10 10.10
C TYR A 104 -3.48 14.84 10.56
N TYR A 105 -2.86 13.67 10.39
CA TYR A 105 -3.45 12.35 10.63
C TYR A 105 -2.53 11.48 11.46
N HIS A 106 -3.12 10.55 12.19
CA HIS A 106 -2.41 9.42 12.78
C HIS A 106 -2.22 8.34 11.70
N VAL A 107 -0.98 8.09 11.30
CA VAL A 107 -0.63 7.23 10.17
C VAL A 107 -0.03 5.92 10.66
N ILE A 108 -0.56 4.79 10.15
CA ILE A 108 -0.16 3.43 10.50
C ILE A 108 0.15 2.68 9.21
N ILE A 109 1.35 2.10 9.12
CA ILE A 109 1.83 1.42 7.92
C ILE A 109 2.43 0.08 8.34
N PRO A 110 1.67 -1.03 8.36
CA PRO A 110 2.21 -2.34 8.67
C PRO A 110 3.00 -2.93 7.51
N ASP A 111 4.00 -3.77 7.83
CA ASP A 111 4.44 -4.80 6.92
C ASP A 111 3.40 -5.91 6.91
N LEU A 112 2.84 -6.23 5.78
CA LEU A 112 1.91 -7.34 5.64
C LEU A 112 2.59 -8.68 6.01
N PRO A 113 1.85 -9.68 6.49
CA PRO A 113 2.36 -11.03 6.71
C PRO A 113 3.19 -11.53 5.51
N THR A 114 4.33 -12.13 5.78
CA THR A 114 5.35 -12.57 4.81
C THR A 114 6.14 -11.46 4.11
N ASN A 115 5.92 -10.20 4.47
CA ASN A 115 6.64 -9.05 3.92
C ASN A 115 7.37 -8.29 5.03
N GLY A 116 8.36 -7.51 4.66
CA GLY A 116 9.08 -6.66 5.59
C GLY A 116 9.73 -7.45 6.71
N ASP A 117 9.64 -6.85 7.87
CA ASP A 117 10.16 -7.44 9.12
C ASP A 117 9.05 -8.18 9.91
N THR A 118 7.82 -8.28 9.37
CA THR A 118 6.74 -9.05 10.00
C THR A 118 7.03 -10.54 9.93
N LYS A 119 7.06 -11.19 11.10
CA LYS A 119 7.35 -12.62 11.25
C LYS A 119 6.08 -13.41 11.39
N VAL A 120 5.98 -14.48 10.60
CA VAL A 120 4.84 -15.40 10.57
C VAL A 120 5.31 -16.85 10.66
N PRO A 121 4.43 -17.81 11.00
CA PRO A 121 4.72 -19.25 10.88
C PRO A 121 5.06 -19.65 9.44
N GLU A 122 5.82 -20.73 9.29
CA GLU A 122 6.28 -21.23 7.98
C GLU A 122 5.11 -21.52 7.00
N ASN A 123 4.00 -22.06 7.52
CA ASN A 123 2.81 -22.43 6.73
C ASN A 123 1.72 -21.34 6.79
N PHE A 124 2.10 -20.07 6.88
CA PHE A 124 1.13 -18.99 6.95
C PHE A 124 0.30 -18.91 5.66
N ASP A 125 -1.04 -18.89 5.81
CA ASP A 125 -1.97 -18.68 4.70
C ASP A 125 -1.98 -17.21 4.28
N ILE A 126 -1.45 -16.92 3.08
CA ILE A 126 -1.41 -15.56 2.50
C ILE A 126 -2.66 -15.20 1.70
N SER A 127 -3.73 -16.00 1.76
CA SER A 127 -4.99 -15.63 1.11
C SER A 127 -5.47 -14.25 1.57
N ILE A 128 -6.03 -13.48 0.65
CA ILE A 128 -6.50 -12.12 0.96
C ILE A 128 -7.48 -12.10 2.15
N PRO A 129 -8.45 -13.03 2.26
CA PRO A 129 -9.32 -13.08 3.43
C PRO A 129 -8.57 -13.28 4.74
N ASN A 130 -7.61 -14.22 4.79
CA ASN A 130 -6.83 -14.46 6.02
C ASN A 130 -5.95 -13.26 6.35
N VAL A 131 -5.23 -12.70 5.37
CA VAL A 131 -4.40 -11.50 5.59
C VAL A 131 -5.25 -10.32 6.08
N THR A 132 -6.47 -10.17 5.54
CA THR A 132 -7.40 -9.11 5.96
C THR A 132 -7.86 -9.32 7.41
N GLU A 133 -8.18 -10.55 7.80
CA GLU A 133 -8.54 -10.90 9.19
C GLU A 133 -7.37 -10.64 10.15
N GLN A 134 -6.16 -11.06 9.80
CA GLN A 134 -4.97 -10.77 10.61
C GLN A 134 -4.69 -9.27 10.73
N LEU A 135 -4.92 -8.51 9.65
CA LEU A 135 -4.81 -7.06 9.66
C LEU A 135 -5.86 -6.41 10.58
N ARG A 136 -7.07 -6.96 10.64
CA ARG A 136 -8.11 -6.51 11.58
C ARG A 136 -7.68 -6.72 13.03
N GLN A 137 -7.16 -7.91 13.34
CA GLN A 137 -6.63 -8.23 14.67
C GLN A 137 -5.43 -7.32 15.03
N PHE A 138 -4.60 -6.98 14.04
CA PHE A 138 -3.51 -6.01 14.22
C PHE A 138 -4.04 -4.63 14.62
N VAL A 139 -5.03 -4.11 13.90
CA VAL A 139 -5.65 -2.81 14.18
C VAL A 139 -6.27 -2.78 15.58
N GLU A 140 -6.99 -3.83 15.98
CA GLU A 140 -7.55 -3.97 17.33
C GLU A 140 -6.45 -3.96 18.40
N LYS A 141 -5.36 -4.68 18.17
CA LYS A 141 -4.27 -4.83 19.15
C LYS A 141 -3.51 -3.54 19.39
N ILE A 142 -3.37 -2.68 18.38
CA ILE A 142 -2.70 -1.38 18.52
C ILE A 142 -3.65 -0.27 19.03
N ASP A 143 -4.88 -0.65 19.40
CA ASP A 143 -5.85 0.19 20.09
C ASP A 143 -6.26 1.42 19.26
N ILE A 144 -6.80 1.18 18.08
CA ILE A 144 -7.41 2.21 17.24
C ILE A 144 -8.91 2.20 17.50
N GLU A 145 -9.38 3.20 18.21
CA GLU A 145 -10.80 3.34 18.61
C GLU A 145 -11.67 3.93 17.50
N ASP A 146 -11.09 4.82 16.68
CA ASP A 146 -11.80 5.51 15.61
C ASP A 146 -11.95 4.65 14.34
N ARG A 147 -12.94 5.01 13.52
CA ARG A 147 -13.07 4.43 12.17
C ARG A 147 -11.89 4.82 11.31
N LEU A 148 -11.34 3.83 10.62
CA LEU A 148 -10.12 3.97 9.81
C LEU A 148 -10.39 4.54 8.42
N ASN A 149 -9.53 5.45 7.99
CA ASN A 149 -9.33 5.71 6.58
C ASN A 149 -8.35 4.66 6.05
N VAL A 150 -8.84 3.75 5.20
CA VAL A 150 -8.03 2.63 4.68
C VAL A 150 -7.56 2.96 3.28
N ALA A 151 -6.26 2.86 3.04
CA ALA A 151 -5.66 3.07 1.73
C ALA A 151 -4.82 1.85 1.32
N GLY A 152 -4.89 1.47 0.05
CA GLY A 152 -4.12 0.33 -0.46
C GLY A 152 -3.58 0.56 -1.86
N HIS A 153 -2.32 0.17 -2.07
CA HIS A 153 -1.64 0.19 -3.34
C HIS A 153 -1.53 -1.23 -3.91
N SER A 154 -1.87 -1.43 -5.19
CA SER A 154 -1.73 -2.70 -5.89
C SER A 154 -2.43 -3.85 -5.14
N LEU A 155 -1.75 -4.93 -4.75
CA LEU A 155 -2.31 -6.01 -3.92
C LEU A 155 -2.91 -5.48 -2.60
N GLY A 156 -2.28 -4.46 -1.99
CA GLY A 156 -2.82 -3.78 -0.82
C GLY A 156 -4.17 -3.12 -1.08
N GLY A 157 -4.46 -2.71 -2.32
CA GLY A 157 -5.77 -2.22 -2.73
C GLY A 157 -6.86 -3.30 -2.71
N SER A 158 -6.52 -4.54 -3.12
CA SER A 158 -7.44 -5.68 -2.96
C SER A 158 -7.74 -5.96 -1.49
N ILE A 159 -6.69 -5.97 -0.64
CA ILE A 159 -6.84 -6.18 0.80
C ILE A 159 -7.68 -5.06 1.42
N ALA A 160 -7.42 -3.79 1.06
CA ALA A 160 -8.20 -2.63 1.49
C ALA A 160 -9.69 -2.74 1.09
N THR A 161 -9.96 -3.23 -0.12
CA THR A 161 -11.32 -3.47 -0.61
C THR A 161 -12.03 -4.55 0.21
N VAL A 162 -11.35 -5.67 0.48
CA VAL A 162 -11.89 -6.76 1.31
C VAL A 162 -12.12 -6.27 2.75
N TYR A 163 -11.17 -5.52 3.31
CA TYR A 163 -11.31 -4.92 4.64
C TYR A 163 -12.54 -4.03 4.73
N ALA A 164 -12.69 -3.08 3.80
CA ALA A 164 -13.83 -2.16 3.79
C ALA A 164 -15.18 -2.87 3.58
N ALA A 165 -15.19 -3.98 2.84
CA ALA A 165 -16.39 -4.78 2.62
C ALA A 165 -16.78 -5.63 3.84
N GLN A 166 -15.81 -6.21 4.55
CA GLN A 166 -16.03 -7.07 5.71
C GLN A 166 -16.25 -6.27 7.01
N TYR A 167 -15.60 -5.11 7.12
CA TYR A 167 -15.65 -4.26 8.31
C TYR A 167 -16.19 -2.85 8.00
N PRO A 168 -17.45 -2.76 7.51
CA PRO A 168 -18.03 -1.48 7.09
C PRO A 168 -18.22 -0.48 8.24
N PHE A 169 -18.31 -0.97 9.49
CA PHE A 169 -18.44 -0.13 10.67
C PHE A 169 -17.11 0.47 11.12
N ASP A 170 -16.00 -0.17 10.78
CA ASP A 170 -14.65 0.26 11.15
C ASP A 170 -14.00 1.10 10.03
N THR A 171 -14.63 1.19 8.86
CA THR A 171 -14.08 1.90 7.70
C THR A 171 -14.75 3.26 7.51
N GLN A 172 -13.97 4.34 7.65
CA GLN A 172 -14.41 5.71 7.42
C GLN A 172 -14.37 6.07 5.93
N SER A 173 -13.28 5.72 5.27
CA SER A 173 -13.09 5.94 3.83
C SER A 173 -12.16 4.87 3.25
N LEU A 174 -12.21 4.71 1.93
CA LEU A 174 -11.35 3.80 1.17
C LEU A 174 -10.58 4.59 0.10
N PHE A 175 -9.28 4.35 -0.03
CA PHE A 175 -8.45 4.90 -1.08
C PHE A 175 -7.74 3.78 -1.85
N LEU A 176 -8.00 3.68 -3.14
CA LEU A 176 -7.47 2.65 -4.03
C LEU A 176 -6.49 3.26 -5.03
N LEU A 177 -5.21 2.87 -4.90
CA LEU A 177 -4.13 3.27 -5.80
C LEU A 177 -3.72 2.11 -6.68
N ASN A 178 -3.85 2.23 -8.01
CA ASN A 178 -3.45 1.20 -8.96
C ASN A 178 -3.81 -0.19 -8.43
N SER A 179 -5.04 -0.33 -7.91
CA SER A 179 -5.48 -1.47 -7.10
C SER A 179 -5.50 -2.76 -7.90
N ALA A 180 -4.93 -3.83 -7.35
CA ALA A 180 -5.18 -5.17 -7.87
C ALA A 180 -6.65 -5.56 -7.65
N GLY A 181 -7.12 -6.47 -8.49
CA GLY A 181 -8.48 -6.99 -8.47
C GLY A 181 -8.66 -8.04 -9.56
N ILE A 182 -9.78 -8.75 -9.53
CA ILE A 182 -10.15 -9.68 -10.59
C ILE A 182 -11.24 -9.01 -11.44
N TYR A 183 -10.78 -8.23 -12.40
CA TYR A 183 -11.62 -7.40 -13.25
C TYR A 183 -12.26 -8.22 -14.37
N LYS A 184 -13.52 -7.91 -14.69
CA LYS A 184 -14.28 -8.59 -15.75
C LYS A 184 -13.97 -8.02 -17.14
N HIS A 185 -13.77 -6.72 -17.20
CA HIS A 185 -13.62 -5.97 -18.45
C HIS A 185 -12.22 -5.39 -18.61
N ALA A 186 -11.60 -4.94 -17.54
CA ALA A 186 -10.22 -4.46 -17.56
C ALA A 186 -9.24 -5.63 -17.54
N LEU A 187 -8.94 -6.17 -18.73
CA LEU A 187 -8.00 -7.28 -18.89
C LEU A 187 -6.59 -6.80 -18.57
N THR A 188 -6.05 -7.24 -17.45
CA THR A 188 -4.69 -6.91 -17.01
C THR A 188 -3.69 -7.99 -17.41
N PRO A 189 -2.41 -7.65 -17.65
CA PRO A 189 -1.42 -8.64 -18.06
C PRO A 189 -1.34 -9.86 -17.13
N TYR A 190 -1.37 -9.65 -15.81
CA TYR A 190 -1.26 -10.75 -14.83
C TYR A 190 -2.53 -11.61 -14.73
N THR A 191 -3.72 -11.10 -15.09
CA THR A 191 -4.93 -11.92 -15.11
C THR A 191 -5.01 -12.78 -16.36
N GLN A 192 -4.46 -12.30 -17.48
CA GLN A 192 -4.34 -13.06 -18.72
C GLN A 192 -3.20 -14.07 -18.67
N ASN A 193 -2.06 -13.67 -18.13
CA ASN A 193 -0.88 -14.51 -17.95
C ASN A 193 -0.27 -14.24 -16.56
N PRO A 194 -0.69 -14.97 -15.52
CA PRO A 194 -0.17 -14.78 -14.18
C PRO A 194 1.35 -14.89 -14.06
N SER A 195 2.00 -15.66 -14.95
CA SER A 195 3.45 -15.77 -14.99
C SER A 195 4.16 -14.47 -15.40
N SER A 196 3.42 -13.47 -15.94
CA SER A 196 4.00 -12.16 -16.25
C SER A 196 4.52 -11.43 -15.02
N LEU A 197 3.96 -11.70 -13.82
CA LEU A 197 4.46 -11.15 -12.56
C LEU A 197 5.92 -11.55 -12.27
N LYS A 198 6.40 -12.68 -12.81
CA LYS A 198 7.80 -13.11 -12.65
C LYS A 198 8.80 -12.17 -13.32
N GLN A 199 8.36 -11.39 -14.30
CA GLN A 199 9.18 -10.36 -14.95
C GLN A 199 9.50 -9.18 -14.02
N LEU A 200 8.82 -9.09 -12.87
CA LEU A 200 9.06 -8.07 -11.85
C LEU A 200 10.12 -8.49 -10.82
N ILE A 201 10.74 -9.65 -10.98
CA ILE A 201 11.78 -10.16 -10.08
C ILE A 201 13.13 -9.65 -10.56
N VAL A 202 13.84 -8.93 -9.69
CA VAL A 202 15.26 -8.62 -9.88
C VAL A 202 16.05 -9.86 -9.43
N SER A 203 16.57 -10.66 -10.37
CA SER A 203 17.19 -11.96 -10.11
C SER A 203 18.72 -11.99 -10.32
N LYS A 204 19.24 -11.01 -11.04
CA LYS A 204 20.68 -10.88 -11.36
C LYS A 204 21.07 -9.42 -11.52
N PRO A 205 22.38 -9.10 -11.45
CA PRO A 205 22.89 -7.77 -11.73
C PRO A 205 22.46 -7.26 -13.12
N GLY A 206 21.95 -6.02 -13.15
CA GLY A 206 21.45 -5.36 -14.36
C GLY A 206 19.93 -5.46 -14.57
N ASP A 207 19.22 -6.30 -13.82
CA ASP A 207 17.76 -6.41 -13.93
C ASP A 207 17.03 -5.19 -13.35
N PHE A 208 17.65 -4.50 -12.38
CA PHE A 208 17.02 -3.45 -11.58
C PHE A 208 16.35 -2.36 -12.42
N ASP A 209 17.09 -1.76 -13.35
CA ASP A 209 16.55 -0.66 -14.17
C ASP A 209 15.39 -1.10 -15.05
N GLY A 210 15.49 -2.30 -15.64
CA GLY A 210 14.41 -2.85 -16.45
C GLY A 210 13.13 -3.06 -15.66
N VAL A 211 13.23 -3.62 -14.46
CA VAL A 211 12.08 -3.81 -13.55
C VAL A 211 11.50 -2.46 -13.10
N MET A 212 12.36 -1.49 -12.75
CA MET A 212 11.89 -0.17 -12.34
C MET A 212 11.12 0.55 -13.47
N HIS A 213 11.56 0.42 -14.74
CA HIS A 213 10.85 0.97 -15.88
C HIS A 213 9.58 0.21 -16.29
N GLN A 214 9.42 -1.03 -15.84
CA GLN A 214 8.13 -1.72 -15.94
C GLN A 214 7.13 -1.20 -14.90
N LEU A 215 7.61 -0.97 -13.69
CA LEU A 215 6.78 -0.54 -12.57
C LEU A 215 6.45 0.96 -12.64
N MET A 216 7.37 1.78 -13.12
CA MET A 216 7.23 3.25 -13.17
C MET A 216 7.46 3.77 -14.58
N GLN A 217 6.76 4.83 -14.93
CA GLN A 217 6.98 5.53 -16.19
C GLN A 217 8.26 6.38 -16.10
N ASN A 218 8.47 7.05 -14.99
CA ASN A 218 9.61 7.91 -14.70
C ASN A 218 10.23 7.52 -13.35
N PRO A 219 11.02 6.42 -13.30
CA PRO A 219 11.68 6.03 -12.07
C PRO A 219 12.57 7.17 -11.55
N PRO A 220 12.48 7.53 -10.26
CA PRO A 220 13.34 8.56 -9.72
C PRO A 220 14.81 8.15 -9.79
N ALA A 221 15.70 9.13 -10.02
CA ALA A 221 17.13 8.89 -10.07
C ALA A 221 17.65 8.43 -8.70
N VAL A 222 18.36 7.31 -8.62
CA VAL A 222 18.93 6.73 -7.39
C VAL A 222 20.46 6.87 -7.41
N PRO A 223 21.11 7.38 -6.33
CA PRO A 223 22.56 7.39 -6.25
C PRO A 223 23.15 6.01 -6.47
N PHE A 224 24.22 5.90 -7.25
CA PHE A 224 24.77 4.62 -7.71
C PHE A 224 24.98 3.59 -6.58
N LYS A 225 25.62 4.00 -5.46
CA LYS A 225 25.87 3.09 -4.31
C LYS A 225 24.59 2.59 -3.66
N LEU A 226 23.54 3.43 -3.61
CA LEU A 226 22.27 3.07 -3.03
C LEU A 226 21.49 2.13 -3.97
N LYS A 227 21.50 2.41 -5.27
CA LYS A 227 20.96 1.53 -6.31
C LYS A 227 21.61 0.15 -6.27
N GLN A 228 22.95 0.10 -6.20
CA GLN A 228 23.68 -1.15 -6.13
C GLN A 228 23.31 -1.95 -4.85
N ALA A 229 23.20 -1.30 -3.72
CA ALA A 229 22.79 -1.92 -2.46
C ALA A 229 21.35 -2.48 -2.55
N GLN A 230 20.46 -1.74 -3.18
CA GLN A 230 19.07 -2.15 -3.39
C GLN A 230 18.97 -3.34 -4.36
N GLU A 231 19.69 -3.28 -5.49
CA GLU A 231 19.73 -4.40 -6.45
C GLU A 231 20.24 -5.68 -5.80
N GLN A 232 21.34 -5.61 -5.02
CA GLN A 232 21.88 -6.75 -4.28
C GLN A 232 20.84 -7.34 -3.31
N GLN A 233 20.11 -6.50 -2.59
CA GLN A 233 19.05 -6.96 -1.72
C GLN A 233 17.92 -7.64 -2.46
N LEU A 234 17.44 -7.08 -3.57
CA LEU A 234 16.39 -7.68 -4.38
C LEU A 234 16.81 -9.03 -4.97
N ILE A 235 18.05 -9.16 -5.43
CA ILE A 235 18.61 -10.44 -5.90
C ILE A 235 18.61 -11.47 -4.76
N ALA A 236 19.03 -11.09 -3.55
CA ALA A 236 19.01 -11.98 -2.40
C ALA A 236 17.59 -12.45 -2.01
N GLN A 237 16.56 -11.68 -2.37
CA GLN A 237 15.16 -11.96 -2.10
C GLN A 237 14.40 -12.60 -3.27
N ALA A 238 15.07 -12.81 -4.41
CA ALA A 238 14.41 -13.24 -5.65
C ALA A 238 13.63 -14.55 -5.49
N GLU A 239 14.20 -15.56 -4.81
CA GLU A 239 13.53 -16.84 -4.56
C GLU A 239 12.25 -16.65 -3.72
N GLN A 240 12.32 -15.82 -2.69
CA GLN A 240 11.16 -15.54 -1.84
C GLN A 240 10.07 -14.78 -2.60
N THR A 241 10.44 -13.76 -3.37
CA THR A 241 9.51 -13.03 -4.24
C THR A 241 8.84 -13.98 -5.23
N GLN A 242 9.60 -14.95 -5.79
CA GLN A 242 9.07 -15.98 -6.67
C GLN A 242 8.00 -16.84 -5.96
N LYS A 243 8.28 -17.31 -4.74
CA LYS A 243 7.33 -18.09 -3.94
C LYS A 243 6.03 -17.31 -3.66
N MET A 244 6.14 -16.01 -3.35
CA MET A 244 4.96 -15.14 -3.15
C MET A 244 4.15 -15.00 -4.45
N ILE A 245 4.79 -14.79 -5.58
CA ILE A 245 4.11 -14.72 -6.88
C ILE A 245 3.39 -16.02 -7.19
N ASP A 246 4.03 -17.16 -7.00
CA ASP A 246 3.43 -18.48 -7.25
C ASP A 246 2.19 -18.73 -6.37
N GLN A 247 2.20 -18.24 -5.12
CA GLN A 247 1.04 -18.30 -4.23
C GLN A 247 -0.08 -17.37 -4.69
N VAL A 248 0.23 -16.11 -5.05
CA VAL A 248 -0.77 -15.16 -5.60
C VAL A 248 -1.40 -15.71 -6.88
N VAL A 249 -0.61 -16.31 -7.76
CA VAL A 249 -1.09 -16.98 -8.99
C VAL A 249 -2.05 -18.11 -8.67
N THR A 250 -1.76 -18.92 -7.64
CA THR A 250 -2.63 -20.02 -7.21
C THR A 250 -3.95 -19.49 -6.64
N LEU A 251 -3.91 -18.45 -5.83
CA LEU A 251 -5.09 -17.82 -5.23
C LEU A 251 -6.01 -17.19 -6.28
N ASN A 252 -5.46 -16.58 -7.33
CA ASN A 252 -6.24 -16.00 -8.43
C ASN A 252 -7.05 -17.05 -9.22
N ARG A 253 -6.77 -18.34 -9.06
CA ARG A 253 -7.58 -19.42 -9.67
C ARG A 253 -8.86 -19.72 -8.86
N ILE A 254 -8.90 -19.32 -7.59
CA ILE A 254 -10.02 -19.61 -6.67
C ILE A 254 -11.09 -18.53 -6.77
N TYR A 255 -10.69 -17.29 -6.99
CA TYR A 255 -11.60 -16.15 -7.07
C TYR A 255 -11.98 -15.85 -8.51
N THR A 256 -13.23 -15.39 -8.71
CA THR A 256 -13.77 -15.04 -10.03
C THR A 256 -14.04 -13.54 -10.11
N PRO A 257 -14.12 -12.96 -11.33
CA PRO A 257 -14.56 -11.57 -11.52
C PRO A 257 -15.91 -11.29 -10.85
N ASP A 258 -16.86 -12.22 -10.92
CA ASP A 258 -18.19 -12.03 -10.33
C ASP A 258 -18.14 -12.08 -8.78
N SER A 259 -17.27 -12.89 -8.16
CA SER A 259 -17.10 -12.88 -6.71
C SER A 259 -16.45 -11.58 -6.24
N PHE A 260 -15.44 -11.10 -6.95
CA PHE A 260 -14.80 -9.82 -6.67
C PHE A 260 -15.78 -8.64 -6.84
N ALA A 261 -16.58 -8.64 -7.92
CA ALA A 261 -17.58 -7.61 -8.16
C ALA A 261 -18.66 -7.58 -7.06
N ARG A 262 -19.14 -8.75 -6.60
CA ARG A 262 -20.10 -8.80 -5.47
C ARG A 262 -19.53 -8.23 -4.19
N LEU A 263 -18.30 -8.59 -3.86
CA LEU A 263 -17.62 -8.08 -2.68
C LEU A 263 -17.41 -6.56 -2.78
N THR A 264 -16.91 -6.06 -3.91
CA THR A 264 -16.68 -4.62 -4.14
C THR A 264 -17.98 -3.81 -4.03
N LYS A 265 -19.10 -4.34 -4.52
CA LYS A 265 -20.43 -3.70 -4.38
C LYS A 265 -20.94 -3.62 -2.93
N SER A 266 -20.41 -4.41 -2.01
CA SER A 266 -20.80 -4.33 -0.59
C SER A 266 -20.07 -3.22 0.18
N VAL A 267 -19.06 -2.59 -0.39
CA VAL A 267 -18.35 -1.47 0.23
C VAL A 267 -19.29 -0.26 0.39
N GLU A 268 -19.46 0.21 1.62
CA GLU A 268 -20.30 1.36 1.95
C GLU A 268 -19.50 2.67 2.11
N ALA A 269 -18.20 2.59 2.31
CA ALA A 269 -17.35 3.74 2.53
C ALA A 269 -17.20 4.62 1.28
N PRO A 270 -17.14 5.97 1.42
CA PRO A 270 -16.69 6.84 0.35
C PRO A 270 -15.35 6.37 -0.17
N THR A 271 -15.17 6.36 -1.49
CA THR A 271 -13.96 5.80 -2.10
C THR A 271 -13.33 6.78 -3.08
N LEU A 272 -12.03 7.03 -2.91
CA LEU A 272 -11.17 7.66 -3.89
C LEU A 272 -10.46 6.56 -4.71
N ILE A 273 -10.41 6.74 -6.03
CA ILE A 273 -9.67 5.88 -6.96
C ILE A 273 -8.64 6.75 -7.65
N LEU A 274 -7.36 6.37 -7.59
CA LEU A 274 -6.29 7.07 -8.27
C LEU A 274 -5.43 6.07 -9.06
N TRP A 275 -5.04 6.46 -10.28
CA TRP A 275 -4.33 5.56 -11.18
C TRP A 275 -3.29 6.28 -12.01
N GLY A 276 -2.13 5.67 -12.23
CA GLY A 276 -1.18 6.07 -13.24
C GLY A 276 -1.65 5.65 -14.64
N ARG A 277 -1.70 6.58 -15.59
CA ARG A 277 -2.14 6.29 -16.96
C ARG A 277 -1.24 5.27 -17.67
N GLN A 278 0.04 5.28 -17.34
CA GLN A 278 1.06 4.41 -17.95
C GLN A 278 1.31 3.14 -17.09
N ASP A 279 0.36 2.73 -16.28
CA ASP A 279 0.43 1.47 -15.53
C ASP A 279 0.51 0.28 -16.50
N LYS A 280 1.67 -0.40 -16.51
CA LYS A 280 1.95 -1.58 -17.35
C LYS A 280 1.61 -2.89 -16.65
N ILE A 281 1.24 -2.84 -15.37
CA ILE A 281 0.93 -4.02 -14.55
C ILE A 281 -0.57 -4.22 -14.47
N ILE A 282 -1.33 -3.16 -14.18
CA ILE A 282 -2.79 -3.18 -14.06
C ILE A 282 -3.35 -2.05 -14.93
N ASN A 283 -4.03 -2.42 -15.99
CA ASN A 283 -4.55 -1.46 -16.95
C ASN A 283 -5.43 -0.39 -16.29
N VAL A 284 -5.28 0.86 -16.74
CA VAL A 284 -5.99 2.02 -16.21
C VAL A 284 -7.52 1.89 -16.32
N GLU A 285 -8.02 1.09 -17.23
CA GLU A 285 -9.45 0.78 -17.40
C GLU A 285 -10.06 0.15 -16.13
N ALA A 286 -9.23 -0.49 -15.30
CA ALA A 286 -9.64 -1.04 -14.00
C ALA A 286 -10.19 0.05 -13.06
N ALA A 287 -9.69 1.28 -13.16
CA ALA A 287 -10.20 2.41 -12.38
C ALA A 287 -11.69 2.70 -12.71
N ASN A 288 -12.06 2.64 -13.98
CA ASN A 288 -13.43 2.82 -14.41
C ASN A 288 -14.33 1.64 -14.01
N GLU A 289 -13.83 0.40 -14.10
CA GLU A 289 -14.57 -0.77 -13.63
C GLU A 289 -14.83 -0.69 -12.12
N LEU A 290 -13.83 -0.36 -11.30
CA LEU A 290 -14.01 -0.11 -9.86
C LEU A 290 -15.06 0.98 -9.59
N LYS A 291 -15.02 2.09 -10.34
CA LYS A 291 -16.00 3.17 -10.21
C LYS A 291 -17.44 2.68 -10.44
N THR A 292 -17.65 1.75 -11.35
CA THR A 292 -19.00 1.18 -11.62
C THR A 292 -19.45 0.20 -10.53
N LEU A 293 -18.50 -0.43 -9.83
CA LEU A 293 -18.80 -1.40 -8.79
C LEU A 293 -19.01 -0.74 -7.42
N LEU A 294 -18.27 0.32 -7.11
CA LEU A 294 -18.29 1.00 -5.81
C LEU A 294 -19.41 2.03 -5.73
N LYS A 295 -20.28 1.90 -4.75
CA LYS A 295 -21.48 2.75 -4.59
C LYS A 295 -21.16 4.23 -4.41
N ARG A 296 -20.07 4.54 -3.71
CA ARG A 296 -19.69 5.90 -3.27
C ARG A 296 -18.30 6.31 -3.75
N ALA A 297 -17.86 5.76 -4.90
CA ALA A 297 -16.60 6.20 -5.48
C ALA A 297 -16.74 7.57 -6.15
N GLU A 298 -15.75 8.43 -5.96
CA GLU A 298 -15.59 9.66 -6.76
C GLU A 298 -15.18 9.30 -8.20
N ALA A 299 -15.17 10.27 -9.10
CA ALA A 299 -14.61 10.07 -10.43
C ALA A 299 -13.11 9.69 -10.29
N PRO A 300 -12.63 8.66 -11.01
CA PRO A 300 -11.24 8.27 -10.90
C PRO A 300 -10.29 9.40 -11.27
N VAL A 301 -9.25 9.58 -10.47
CA VAL A 301 -8.13 10.50 -10.76
C VAL A 301 -7.09 9.74 -11.56
N ILE A 302 -6.82 10.19 -12.78
CA ILE A 302 -5.83 9.56 -13.66
C ILE A 302 -4.62 10.50 -13.80
N LEU A 303 -3.48 10.05 -13.29
CA LEU A 303 -2.22 10.79 -13.37
C LEU A 303 -1.51 10.48 -14.70
N ASN A 304 -1.30 11.51 -15.53
CA ASN A 304 -0.53 11.37 -16.76
C ASN A 304 0.97 11.23 -16.44
N ASN A 305 1.70 10.50 -17.28
CA ASN A 305 3.12 10.22 -17.13
C ASN A 305 3.51 9.53 -15.82
N VAL A 306 2.61 8.74 -15.26
CA VAL A 306 2.79 7.96 -14.02
C VAL A 306 2.47 6.50 -14.29
N GLY A 307 3.31 5.60 -13.77
CA GLY A 307 3.17 4.15 -13.91
C GLY A 307 2.37 3.50 -12.77
N HIS A 308 2.79 2.27 -12.39
CA HIS A 308 2.11 1.44 -11.41
C HIS A 308 2.32 1.90 -9.96
N VAL A 309 3.35 2.73 -9.67
CA VAL A 309 3.72 3.05 -8.28
C VAL A 309 3.70 4.56 -8.01
N PRO A 310 2.52 5.21 -8.08
CA PRO A 310 2.39 6.66 -7.84
C PRO A 310 2.89 7.11 -6.47
N ILE A 311 2.84 6.23 -5.45
CA ILE A 311 3.34 6.52 -4.10
C ILE A 311 4.84 6.84 -4.03
N ILE A 312 5.58 6.52 -5.09
CA ILE A 312 7.02 6.80 -5.23
C ILE A 312 7.28 7.75 -6.39
N GLU A 313 6.56 7.57 -7.50
CA GLU A 313 6.77 8.31 -8.75
C GLU A 313 6.14 9.72 -8.73
N ALA A 314 5.05 9.88 -7.95
CA ALA A 314 4.24 11.09 -7.91
C ALA A 314 3.61 11.33 -6.51
N GLU A 315 4.40 11.12 -5.45
CA GLU A 315 3.93 11.13 -4.07
C GLU A 315 3.18 12.40 -3.67
N GLN A 316 3.64 13.57 -4.15
CA GLN A 316 2.97 14.84 -3.89
C GLN A 316 1.59 14.87 -4.56
N ALA A 317 1.49 14.47 -5.83
CA ALA A 317 0.21 14.43 -6.53
C ALA A 317 -0.78 13.45 -5.83
N VAL A 318 -0.29 12.31 -5.31
CA VAL A 318 -1.09 11.41 -4.49
C VAL A 318 -1.62 12.13 -3.25
N ALA A 319 -0.77 12.85 -2.52
CA ALA A 319 -1.16 13.59 -1.33
C ALA A 319 -2.13 14.74 -1.65
N ASP A 320 -1.91 15.48 -2.74
CA ASP A 320 -2.75 16.61 -3.19
C ASP A 320 -4.20 16.18 -3.49
N HIS A 321 -4.41 14.94 -3.92
CA HIS A 321 -5.73 14.36 -4.11
C HIS A 321 -6.28 13.69 -2.84
N TYR A 322 -5.43 13.03 -2.07
CA TYR A 322 -5.88 12.26 -0.91
C TYR A 322 -6.27 13.15 0.27
N LEU A 323 -5.52 14.22 0.60
CA LEU A 323 -5.82 15.11 1.72
C LEU A 323 -7.21 15.77 1.62
N PRO A 324 -7.63 16.38 0.49
CA PRO A 324 -8.98 16.93 0.36
C PRO A 324 -10.07 15.87 0.47
N PHE A 325 -9.84 14.66 -0.08
CA PHE A 325 -10.76 13.54 0.05
C PHE A 325 -10.91 13.10 1.52
N LEU A 326 -9.82 12.98 2.26
CA LEU A 326 -9.84 12.66 3.69
C LEU A 326 -10.67 13.68 4.48
N ALA A 327 -10.42 14.98 4.28
CA ALA A 327 -11.16 16.05 4.96
C ALA A 327 -12.68 16.01 4.66
N LYS A 328 -13.06 15.67 3.44
CA LYS A 328 -14.46 15.48 3.04
C LYS A 328 -15.06 14.22 3.68
N SER A 329 -14.30 13.13 3.71
CA SER A 329 -14.76 11.84 4.22
C SER A 329 -15.03 11.83 5.72
N GLN A 330 -14.39 12.69 6.52
CA GLN A 330 -14.66 12.80 7.96
C GLN A 330 -16.11 13.13 8.27
N LYS A 331 -16.84 13.77 7.37
CA LYS A 331 -18.26 14.12 7.51
C LYS A 331 -19.20 12.97 7.16
N PHE A 332 -18.70 11.87 6.65
CA PHE A 332 -19.51 10.73 6.21
C PHE A 332 -20.05 9.96 7.42
N LYS A 333 -21.37 9.82 7.47
CA LYS A 333 -22.08 8.92 8.40
C LYS A 333 -22.44 7.64 7.66
N ASN A 334 -22.05 6.49 8.21
CA ASN A 334 -22.37 5.20 7.60
C ASN A 334 -23.86 4.89 7.77
N PRO A 335 -24.64 4.73 6.68
CA PRO A 335 -26.08 4.46 6.77
C PRO A 335 -26.44 3.16 7.50
N LEU A 336 -25.49 2.22 7.61
CA LEU A 336 -25.70 0.98 8.36
C LEU A 336 -25.73 1.21 9.86
N MET A 337 -25.09 2.27 10.39
CA MET A 337 -25.11 2.59 11.82
C MET A 337 -26.52 2.95 12.29
N ASP A 338 -27.30 3.66 11.46
CA ASP A 338 -28.68 4.05 11.81
C ASP A 338 -29.62 2.82 11.91
N LYS A 339 -29.25 1.69 11.31
CA LYS A 339 -30.02 0.44 11.37
C LYS A 339 -29.73 -0.42 12.60
N LEU A 340 -28.62 -0.16 13.28
CA LEU A 340 -28.21 -0.90 14.49
C LEU A 340 -28.73 -0.29 15.79
N ILE A 341 -29.10 0.99 15.76
CA ILE A 341 -29.67 1.69 16.91
C ILE A 341 -31.19 1.59 16.77
N PRO A 342 -31.89 0.77 17.58
CA PRO A 342 -33.34 0.84 17.62
C PRO A 342 -33.72 2.26 18.05
N LEU A 343 -34.54 2.93 17.26
CA LEU A 343 -35.20 4.18 17.69
C LEU A 343 -36.08 3.81 18.89
N ASN A 344 -35.59 4.09 20.10
CA ASN A 344 -36.38 4.04 21.32
C ASN A 344 -37.38 5.21 21.32
#